data_3958ec2de874f5a6debf55da7aa2c5ab
#
_entry.id   3958ec2de874f5a6debf55da7aa2c5ab
#
_cell.length_a   1.000
_cell.length_b   1.000
_cell.length_c   1.000
_cell.angle_alpha   90.00
_cell.angle_beta   90.00
_cell.angle_gamma   90.00
#
_symmetry.space_group_name_H-M   'P 1'
#
loop_
_entity.id
_entity.type
_entity.pdbx_description
1 polymer ?
#
loop_
_entity_poly.entity_id
_entity_poly.type
_entity_poly.pdbx_seq_one_letter_code
_entity_poly.pdbx_strand_id
1 'polypeptide(L)'
;MKKYLTYDDVNIVPKYSELNSRDDVDLTTRFTKNRKLHIPIVASPMDTVTEEKMAIEMMERGAVGVIHRFMSIKKQSRMMKSLHYKWDSFFNIGDGKERSAD
;
A
#
# COMPACT_ATOMS: atom_id res chain seq x y z
N MET A 1 -33.25 -12.76 0.34
CA MET A 1 -32.39 -11.59 0.45
C MET A 1 -31.05 -12.03 1.04
N LYS A 2 -29.95 -11.64 0.36
CA LYS A 2 -28.62 -11.98 0.87
C LYS A 2 -28.24 -11.03 2.00
N LYS A 3 -27.52 -11.56 2.99
CA LYS A 3 -26.99 -10.74 4.07
C LYS A 3 -25.56 -10.35 3.76
N TYR A 4 -25.22 -9.11 4.08
CA TYR A 4 -23.86 -8.61 3.98
C TYR A 4 -23.44 -8.07 5.34
N LEU A 5 -22.16 -8.22 5.67
CA LEU A 5 -21.65 -7.81 6.97
C LEU A 5 -20.77 -6.58 6.83
N THR A 6 -20.79 -5.75 7.85
CA THR A 6 -19.85 -4.64 7.97
C THR A 6 -18.86 -4.98 9.08
N TYR A 7 -17.84 -4.16 9.23
CA TYR A 7 -16.86 -4.38 10.29
C TYR A 7 -17.48 -4.29 11.68
N ASP A 8 -18.60 -3.58 11.82
CA ASP A 8 -19.30 -3.49 13.11
C ASP A 8 -19.98 -4.79 13.48
N ASP A 9 -20.19 -5.67 12.51
CA ASP A 9 -20.92 -6.93 12.73
C ASP A 9 -20.01 -8.10 13.11
N VAL A 10 -18.70 -7.93 13.06
CA VAL A 10 -17.76 -9.05 13.21
C VAL A 10 -16.60 -8.68 14.12
N ASN A 11 -16.01 -9.71 14.72
CA ASN A 11 -14.79 -9.57 15.51
C ASN A 11 -13.78 -10.60 15.06
N ILE A 12 -12.52 -10.31 15.29
CA ILE A 12 -11.45 -11.27 15.01
C ILE A 12 -11.43 -12.28 16.14
N VAL A 13 -11.42 -13.56 15.78
CA VAL A 13 -11.36 -14.64 16.75
C VAL A 13 -9.94 -14.73 17.31
N PRO A 14 -9.74 -14.63 18.62
CA PRO A 14 -8.42 -14.79 19.21
C PRO A 14 -7.85 -16.17 18.93
N LYS A 15 -6.57 -16.23 18.62
CA LYS A 15 -5.88 -17.49 18.36
C LYS A 15 -4.59 -17.52 19.18
N TYR A 16 -4.04 -18.72 19.34
CA TYR A 16 -2.78 -18.89 20.02
C TYR A 16 -1.65 -18.17 19.26
N SER A 17 -0.75 -17.56 19.99
CA SER A 17 0.40 -16.86 19.42
C SER A 17 1.61 -17.09 20.30
N GLU A 18 2.77 -17.26 19.65
CA GLU A 18 4.05 -17.39 20.35
C GLU A 18 4.82 -16.09 20.42
N LEU A 19 4.22 -15.00 19.93
CA LEU A 19 4.87 -13.70 19.94
C LEU A 19 4.96 -13.15 21.35
N ASN A 20 6.11 -12.62 21.71
CA ASN A 20 6.36 -12.06 23.05
C ASN A 20 6.15 -10.56 23.09
N SER A 21 6.22 -9.88 21.96
CA SER A 21 6.13 -8.43 21.90
C SER A 21 5.49 -8.01 20.59
N ARG A 22 4.87 -6.85 20.58
CA ARG A 22 4.34 -6.26 19.35
C ARG A 22 5.44 -6.02 18.32
N ASP A 23 6.65 -5.79 18.78
CA ASP A 23 7.79 -5.53 17.90
C ASP A 23 8.21 -6.78 17.13
N ASP A 24 7.79 -7.95 17.56
CA ASP A 24 8.12 -9.20 16.88
C ASP A 24 7.20 -9.48 15.69
N VAL A 25 6.19 -8.65 15.47
CA VAL A 25 5.23 -8.86 14.40
C VAL A 25 5.81 -8.37 13.08
N ASP A 26 5.79 -9.25 12.08
CA ASP A 26 6.20 -8.90 10.73
C ASP A 26 4.98 -8.36 9.97
N LEU A 27 5.00 -7.09 9.62
CA LEU A 27 3.89 -6.42 8.94
C LEU A 27 4.00 -6.47 7.42
N THR A 28 5.10 -7.03 6.88
CA THR A 28 5.24 -7.12 5.44
C THR A 28 4.10 -7.93 4.84
N THR A 29 3.58 -7.45 3.74
CA THR A 29 2.45 -8.09 3.09
C THR A 29 2.56 -7.95 1.58
N ARG A 30 1.92 -8.85 0.85
CA ARG A 30 1.86 -8.77 -0.59
C ARG A 30 0.68 -7.88 -0.98
N PHE A 31 0.96 -6.85 -1.77
CA PHE A 31 -0.08 -5.96 -2.26
C PHE A 31 -0.58 -6.42 -3.63
N THR A 32 0.34 -6.70 -4.54
CA THR A 32 0.01 -7.28 -5.84
C THR A 32 0.92 -8.48 -6.07
N LYS A 33 0.77 -9.13 -7.21
CA LYS A 33 1.58 -10.30 -7.54
C LYS A 33 3.07 -10.02 -7.41
N ASN A 34 3.50 -8.84 -7.82
CA ASN A 34 4.92 -8.50 -7.87
C ASN A 34 5.35 -7.41 -6.89
N ARG A 35 4.46 -6.97 -6.03
CA ARG A 35 4.73 -5.84 -5.12
C ARG A 35 4.40 -6.22 -3.69
N LYS A 36 5.29 -5.89 -2.78
CA LYS A 36 5.09 -6.09 -1.35
C LYS A 36 5.12 -4.75 -0.64
N LEU A 37 4.42 -4.68 0.47
CA LEU A 37 4.43 -3.50 1.34
C LEU A 37 5.11 -3.86 2.64
N HIS A 38 5.79 -2.90 3.24
CA HIS A 38 6.37 -3.08 4.58
C HIS A 38 5.30 -2.91 5.65
N ILE A 39 4.30 -2.08 5.37
CA ILE A 39 3.18 -1.83 6.27
C ILE A 39 1.89 -2.01 5.46
N PRO A 40 0.92 -2.80 5.95
CA PRO A 40 -0.30 -3.11 5.18
C PRO A 40 -1.35 -2.02 5.28
N ILE A 41 -0.99 -0.81 4.86
CA ILE A 41 -1.90 0.34 4.87
C ILE A 41 -1.97 0.93 3.48
N VAL A 42 -3.17 1.19 3.01
CA VAL A 42 -3.40 1.74 1.67
C VAL A 42 -4.24 3.02 1.80
N ALA A 43 -3.74 4.13 1.27
CA ALA A 43 -4.49 5.37 1.25
C ALA A 43 -5.52 5.31 0.12
N SER A 44 -6.76 5.65 0.44
CA SER A 44 -7.90 5.50 -0.47
C SER A 44 -7.83 6.45 -1.67
N PRO A 45 -8.38 6.04 -2.82
CA PRO A 45 -8.39 6.88 -4.03
C PRO A 45 -9.48 7.94 -3.96
N MET A 46 -9.27 8.92 -3.13
CA MET A 46 -10.20 10.04 -2.92
C MET A 46 -9.50 11.34 -3.27
N ASP A 47 -10.22 12.24 -3.93
CA ASP A 47 -9.64 13.49 -4.43
C ASP A 47 -9.12 14.41 -3.31
N THR A 48 -9.70 14.30 -2.14
CA THR A 48 -9.28 15.08 -0.98
C THR A 48 -8.24 14.37 -0.12
N VAL A 49 -7.86 13.16 -0.47
CA VAL A 49 -6.97 12.34 0.36
C VAL A 49 -5.66 12.00 -0.34
N THR A 50 -5.74 11.40 -1.52
CA THR A 50 -4.56 10.81 -2.13
C THR A 50 -4.26 11.40 -3.50
N GLU A 51 -3.29 12.27 -3.54
CA GLU A 51 -2.65 12.72 -4.78
C GLU A 51 -1.16 12.42 -4.67
N GLU A 52 -0.35 13.01 -5.53
CA GLU A 52 1.07 12.68 -5.60
C GLU A 52 1.77 12.80 -4.25
N LYS A 53 1.52 13.88 -3.53
CA LYS A 53 2.21 14.14 -2.27
C LYS A 53 1.89 13.08 -1.21
N MET A 54 0.63 12.75 -1.03
CA MET A 54 0.23 11.74 -0.07
C MET A 54 0.77 10.37 -0.48
N ALA A 55 0.72 10.05 -1.77
CA ALA A 55 1.21 8.77 -2.26
C ALA A 55 2.72 8.63 -2.01
N ILE A 56 3.48 9.71 -2.18
CA ILE A 56 4.90 9.71 -1.89
C ILE A 56 5.16 9.47 -0.40
N GLU A 57 4.41 10.16 0.46
CA GLU A 57 4.56 10.00 1.90
C GLU A 57 4.23 8.58 2.36
N MET A 58 3.19 8.00 1.80
CA MET A 58 2.85 6.62 2.12
C MET A 58 3.97 5.68 1.69
N MET A 59 4.49 5.88 0.50
CA MET A 59 5.57 5.06 -0.04
C MET A 59 6.83 5.14 0.81
N GLU A 60 7.19 6.32 1.25
CA GLU A 60 8.37 6.52 2.08
C GLU A 60 8.27 5.80 3.42
N ARG A 61 7.06 5.51 3.86
CA ARG A 61 6.83 4.80 5.12
C ARG A 61 6.58 3.31 4.93
N GLY A 62 6.72 2.83 3.70
CA GLY A 62 6.54 1.41 3.41
C GLY A 62 5.12 0.99 3.11
N ALA A 63 4.22 1.95 2.94
CA ALA A 63 2.82 1.70 2.59
C ALA A 63 2.58 2.12 1.14
N VAL A 64 1.34 2.31 0.74
CA VAL A 64 1.02 2.70 -0.63
C VAL A 64 -0.21 3.61 -0.65
N GLY A 65 -0.25 4.50 -1.63
CA GLY A 65 -1.42 5.32 -1.89
C GLY A 65 -1.95 5.05 -3.30
N VAL A 66 -3.26 5.05 -3.44
CA VAL A 66 -3.89 4.86 -4.74
C VAL A 66 -4.42 6.21 -5.22
N ILE A 67 -3.96 6.63 -6.39
CA ILE A 67 -4.34 7.92 -6.94
C ILE A 67 -5.79 7.88 -7.42
N HIS A 68 -6.55 8.92 -7.12
CA HIS A 68 -7.94 9.03 -7.55
C HIS A 68 -8.04 9.33 -9.05
N ARG A 69 -9.26 9.23 -9.58
CA ARG A 69 -9.50 9.38 -11.01
C ARG A 69 -10.06 10.75 -11.42
N PHE A 70 -10.23 11.66 -10.50
CA PHE A 70 -10.90 12.95 -10.77
C PHE A 70 -9.91 13.97 -11.31
N MET A 71 -9.28 13.65 -12.43
CA MET A 71 -8.32 14.51 -13.10
C MET A 71 -8.14 14.06 -14.54
N SER A 72 -7.44 14.85 -15.33
CA SER A 72 -7.18 14.50 -16.73
C SER A 72 -6.24 13.29 -16.81
N ILE A 73 -6.31 12.57 -17.92
CA ILE A 73 -5.43 11.43 -18.16
C ILE A 73 -3.98 11.89 -18.12
N LYS A 74 -3.70 13.06 -18.69
CA LYS A 74 -2.36 13.61 -18.73
C LYS A 74 -1.80 13.89 -17.33
N LYS A 75 -2.63 14.46 -16.48
CA LYS A 75 -2.22 14.78 -15.10
C LYS A 75 -1.98 13.49 -14.29
N GLN A 76 -2.89 12.53 -14.42
CA GLN A 76 -2.76 11.26 -13.70
C GLN A 76 -1.53 10.50 -14.16
N SER A 77 -1.28 10.47 -15.47
CA SER A 77 -0.09 9.81 -16.02
C SER A 77 1.20 10.42 -15.49
N ARG A 78 1.20 11.74 -15.34
CA ARG A 78 2.38 12.45 -14.82
C ARG A 78 2.65 12.06 -13.37
N MET A 79 1.61 12.00 -12.58
CA MET A 79 1.72 11.57 -11.19
C MET A 79 2.21 10.13 -11.08
N MET A 80 1.66 9.25 -11.90
CA MET A 80 2.01 7.84 -11.86
C MET A 80 3.46 7.60 -12.28
N LYS A 81 3.96 8.34 -13.26
CA LYS A 81 5.36 8.22 -13.67
C LYS A 81 6.31 8.58 -12.53
N SER A 82 6.00 9.66 -11.83
CA SER A 82 6.80 10.09 -10.69
C SER A 82 6.79 9.05 -9.59
N LEU A 83 5.63 8.50 -9.29
CA LEU A 83 5.48 7.49 -8.25
C LEU A 83 6.16 6.18 -8.61
N HIS A 84 6.07 5.76 -9.85
CA HIS A 84 6.70 4.52 -10.30
C HIS A 84 8.23 4.57 -10.12
N TYR A 85 8.82 5.68 -10.50
CA TYR A 85 10.25 5.89 -10.33
C TYR A 85 10.65 5.81 -8.85
N LYS A 86 9.90 6.47 -7.99
CA LYS A 86 10.19 6.47 -6.56
C LYS A 86 9.94 5.12 -5.91
N TRP A 87 8.93 4.39 -6.38
CA TRP A 87 8.64 3.06 -5.89
C TRP A 87 9.85 2.15 -6.03
N ASP A 88 10.45 2.15 -7.21
CA ASP A 88 11.62 1.32 -7.44
C ASP A 88 12.77 1.68 -6.50
N SER A 89 12.93 2.97 -6.22
CA SER A 89 13.96 3.42 -5.30
C SER A 89 13.75 2.94 -3.88
N PHE A 90 12.51 2.93 -3.41
CA PHE A 90 12.23 2.61 -2.02
C PHE A 90 12.04 1.14 -1.74
N PHE A 91 11.53 0.38 -2.68
CA PHE A 91 11.13 -1.00 -2.42
C PHE A 91 12.03 -2.05 -3.05
N ASN A 92 12.84 -1.67 -4.03
CA ASN A 92 13.68 -2.64 -4.71
C ASN A 92 15.17 -2.49 -4.43
N ILE A 93 15.59 -1.40 -3.83
CA ILE A 93 17.00 -1.15 -3.57
C ILE A 93 17.61 -2.21 -2.67
N GLY A 94 16.92 -2.63 -1.65
CA GLY A 94 17.44 -3.54 -0.65
C GLY A 94 17.73 -4.91 -1.18
N ASP A 95 17.00 -5.38 -2.19
CA ASP A 95 17.13 -6.69 -2.72
C ASP A 95 18.02 -6.78 -3.92
N GLY A 96 18.17 -5.73 -4.69
CA GLY A 96 18.99 -5.73 -5.88
C GLY A 96 18.51 -6.63 -6.99
N LYS A 97 17.52 -7.44 -6.76
CA LYS A 97 17.02 -8.41 -7.72
C LYS A 97 15.78 -7.96 -8.45
N GLU A 98 14.97 -7.20 -7.79
CA GLU A 98 13.62 -6.90 -8.26
C GLU A 98 13.57 -5.69 -9.17
N ARG A 99 14.67 -5.00 -9.31
CA ARG A 99 14.65 -3.70 -9.96
C ARG A 99 14.40 -3.75 -11.45
N SER A 100 14.84 -4.81 -12.07
CA SER A 100 14.76 -4.90 -13.52
C SER A 100 13.46 -5.48 -14.02
N ALA A 101 12.72 -6.09 -13.16
CA ALA A 101 11.57 -6.86 -13.58
C ALA A 101 10.40 -6.01 -14.01
N ASP A 102 10.37 -4.80 -13.58
CA ASP A 102 9.22 -3.96 -13.77
C ASP A 102 9.57 -2.68 -14.43
#